data_cea29214625ff84ad9091556b355abeb
#
_entry.id   cea29214625ff84ad9091556b355abeb
#
_cell.length_a   1.000
_cell.length_b   1.000
_cell.length_c   1.000
_cell.angle_alpha   90.00
_cell.angle_beta   90.00
_cell.angle_gamma   90.00
#
_symmetry.space_group_name_H-M   'P 1'
#
loop_
_entity.id
_entity.type
_entity.pdbx_description
1 polymer ?
#
loop_
_entity_poly.entity_id
_entity_poly.type
_entity_poly.pdbx_seq_one_letter_code
_entity_poly.pdbx_strand_id
1 'polypeptide(L)'
;MANFKVLVVEDSPTMRQLIVFALKRVRGIDITEAQDGVDGLKKLSADHYDLILTDINMPIMDGLKLVSLVRNDPSYKTVPIVIITTEGASEDRERALAIGANEYITKPIQTSRIIDTAKRLLGIAP
;
A
#
# COMPACT_ATOMS: atom_id res chain seq x y z
N MET A 1 -22.12 5.42 -7.48
CA MET A 1 -21.55 5.28 -6.14
C MET A 1 -20.10 5.69 -6.13
N ALA A 2 -19.70 6.40 -5.10
CA ALA A 2 -18.30 6.74 -4.92
C ALA A 2 -17.54 5.49 -4.50
N ASN A 3 -16.50 5.15 -5.25
CA ASN A 3 -15.63 4.04 -4.91
C ASN A 3 -14.30 4.60 -4.43
N PHE A 4 -13.71 3.90 -3.47
CA PHE A 4 -12.34 4.20 -3.06
C PHE A 4 -11.38 3.56 -4.04
N LYS A 5 -10.31 4.26 -4.37
CA LYS A 5 -9.26 3.73 -5.25
C LYS A 5 -8.05 3.32 -4.43
N VAL A 6 -7.62 2.09 -4.62
CA VAL A 6 -6.50 1.50 -3.86
C VAL A 6 -5.40 1.09 -4.83
N LEU A 7 -4.18 1.54 -4.54
CA LEU A 7 -3.00 1.15 -5.32
C LEU A 7 -2.21 0.10 -4.54
N VAL A 8 -1.91 -1.01 -5.20
CA VAL A 8 -1.09 -2.09 -4.64
C VAL A 8 0.22 -2.15 -5.41
N VAL A 9 1.33 -1.90 -4.74
CA VAL A 9 2.66 -1.93 -5.34
C VAL A 9 3.42 -3.14 -4.80
N GLU A 10 3.67 -4.12 -5.64
CA GLU A 10 4.31 -5.38 -5.25
C GLU A 10 4.95 -6.02 -6.46
N ASP A 11 6.25 -6.32 -6.38
CA ASP A 11 6.99 -6.90 -7.51
C ASP A 11 6.74 -8.40 -7.70
N SER A 12 6.35 -9.11 -6.66
CA SER A 12 6.02 -10.53 -6.76
C SER A 12 4.58 -10.70 -7.28
N PRO A 13 4.36 -11.32 -8.44
CA PRO A 13 3.01 -11.55 -8.95
C PRO A 13 2.15 -12.37 -7.99
N THR A 14 2.72 -13.39 -7.37
CA THR A 14 2.01 -14.26 -6.43
C THR A 14 1.54 -13.47 -5.21
N MET A 15 2.45 -12.69 -4.62
CA MET A 15 2.13 -11.90 -3.44
C MET A 15 1.12 -10.80 -3.79
N ARG A 16 1.27 -10.18 -4.95
CA ARG A 16 0.34 -9.14 -5.41
C ARG A 16 -1.07 -9.71 -5.55
N GLN A 17 -1.19 -10.92 -6.13
CA GLN A 17 -2.49 -11.57 -6.27
C GLN A 17 -3.13 -11.87 -4.92
N LEU A 18 -2.33 -12.25 -3.93
CA LEU A 18 -2.83 -12.51 -2.59
C LEU A 18 -3.42 -11.24 -1.96
N ILE A 19 -2.73 -10.12 -2.09
CA ILE A 19 -3.18 -8.83 -1.58
C ILE A 19 -4.47 -8.40 -2.30
N VAL A 20 -4.47 -8.50 -3.63
CA VAL A 20 -5.63 -8.13 -4.45
C VAL A 20 -6.84 -8.99 -4.09
N PHE A 21 -6.63 -10.29 -3.92
CA PHE A 21 -7.69 -11.21 -3.53
C PHE A 21 -8.34 -10.79 -2.21
N ALA A 22 -7.52 -10.43 -1.22
CA ALA A 22 -8.03 -9.96 0.06
C ALA A 22 -8.85 -8.67 -0.11
N LEU A 23 -8.31 -7.70 -0.84
CA LEU A 23 -8.96 -6.41 -1.05
C LEU A 23 -10.28 -6.51 -1.81
N LYS A 24 -10.40 -7.47 -2.71
CA LYS A 24 -11.66 -7.69 -3.46
C LYS A 24 -12.83 -8.06 -2.57
N ARG A 25 -12.57 -8.46 -1.35
CA ARG A 25 -13.64 -8.76 -0.39
C ARG A 25 -14.19 -7.50 0.28
N VAL A 26 -13.58 -6.36 0.05
CA VAL A 26 -14.07 -5.08 0.56
C VAL A 26 -14.91 -4.42 -0.52
N ARG A 27 -16.16 -4.12 -0.20
CA ARG A 27 -17.05 -3.47 -1.17
C ARG A 27 -16.67 -2.02 -1.40
N GLY A 28 -16.87 -1.57 -2.62
CA GLY A 28 -16.72 -0.17 -2.97
C GLY A 28 -15.28 0.27 -3.18
N ILE A 29 -14.38 -0.65 -3.50
CA ILE A 29 -13.01 -0.28 -3.84
C ILE A 29 -12.65 -0.73 -5.25
N ASP A 30 -11.89 0.12 -5.94
CA ASP A 30 -11.29 -0.18 -7.22
C ASP A 30 -9.80 -0.37 -6.99
N ILE A 31 -9.24 -1.47 -7.45
CA ILE A 31 -7.86 -1.84 -7.20
C ILE A 31 -7.02 -1.64 -8.46
N THR A 32 -5.92 -0.91 -8.32
CA THR A 32 -4.93 -0.76 -9.37
C THR A 32 -3.65 -1.43 -8.91
N GLU A 33 -3.03 -2.21 -9.78
CA GLU A 33 -1.80 -2.92 -9.48
C GLU A 33 -0.61 -2.25 -10.12
N ALA A 34 0.50 -2.19 -9.39
CA ALA A 34 1.79 -1.75 -9.91
C ALA A 34 2.82 -2.80 -9.59
N GLN A 35 3.70 -3.08 -10.53
CA GLN A 35 4.68 -4.17 -10.40
C GLN A 35 5.97 -3.76 -9.69
N ASP A 36 6.19 -2.47 -9.50
CA ASP A 36 7.35 -1.94 -8.79
C ASP A 36 7.12 -0.49 -8.41
N GLY A 37 8.09 0.13 -7.74
CA GLY A 37 7.97 1.51 -7.30
C GLY A 37 7.87 2.52 -8.43
N VAL A 38 8.58 2.28 -9.54
CA VAL A 38 8.52 3.18 -10.71
C VAL A 38 7.13 3.14 -11.33
N ASP A 39 6.58 1.94 -11.51
CA ASP A 39 5.22 1.76 -12.02
C ASP A 39 4.20 2.39 -11.06
N GLY A 40 4.43 2.25 -9.75
CA GLY A 40 3.59 2.88 -8.73
C GLY A 40 3.55 4.40 -8.89
N LEU A 41 4.70 5.04 -9.10
CA LEU A 41 4.75 6.48 -9.31
C LEU A 41 4.02 6.90 -10.59
N LYS A 42 4.11 6.11 -11.65
CA LYS A 42 3.36 6.37 -12.88
C LYS A 42 1.86 6.35 -12.64
N LYS A 43 1.39 5.35 -11.88
CA LYS A 43 -0.04 5.24 -11.55
C LYS A 43 -0.49 6.44 -10.72
N LEU A 44 0.33 6.83 -9.73
CA LEU A 44 0.01 7.96 -8.86
C LEU A 44 -0.04 9.29 -9.62
N SER A 45 0.76 9.43 -10.66
CA SER A 45 0.73 10.63 -11.51
C SER A 45 -0.49 10.68 -12.41
N ALA A 46 -1.04 9.53 -12.76
CA ALA A 46 -2.12 9.43 -13.74
C ALA A 46 -3.52 9.47 -13.12
N ASP A 47 -3.63 9.22 -11.82
CA ASP A 47 -4.93 9.12 -11.17
C ASP A 47 -4.81 9.47 -9.69
N HIS A 48 -5.94 9.50 -9.00
CA HIS A 48 -6.01 9.77 -7.57
C HIS A 48 -6.28 8.47 -6.81
N TYR A 49 -5.63 8.31 -5.66
CA TYR A 49 -5.79 7.11 -4.83
C TYR A 49 -6.10 7.48 -3.39
N ASP A 50 -6.90 6.63 -2.74
CA ASP A 50 -7.34 6.82 -1.36
C ASP A 50 -6.55 5.97 -0.36
N LEU A 51 -5.82 4.98 -0.87
CA LEU A 51 -5.01 4.09 -0.04
C LEU A 51 -3.90 3.49 -0.91
N ILE A 52 -2.71 3.39 -0.34
CA ILE A 52 -1.56 2.77 -1.01
C ILE A 52 -1.04 1.65 -0.13
N LEU A 53 -0.89 0.45 -0.70
CA LEU A 53 -0.18 -0.65 -0.06
C LEU A 53 1.08 -0.92 -0.86
N THR A 54 2.23 -0.98 -0.22
CA THR A 54 3.48 -1.24 -0.92
C THR A 54 4.40 -2.15 -0.11
N ASP A 55 5.07 -3.06 -0.80
CA ASP A 55 6.14 -3.84 -0.22
C ASP A 55 7.36 -2.94 -0.01
N ILE A 56 8.21 -3.28 0.94
CA ILE A 56 9.48 -2.59 1.14
C ILE A 56 10.53 -3.10 0.15
N ASN A 57 10.64 -4.41 0.02
CA ASN A 57 11.74 -5.04 -0.74
C ASN A 57 11.36 -5.18 -2.21
N MET A 58 11.74 -4.19 -3.00
CA MET A 58 11.50 -4.18 -4.43
C MET A 58 12.77 -3.74 -5.15
N PRO A 59 13.01 -4.23 -6.39
CA PRO A 59 14.17 -3.79 -7.15
C PRO A 59 14.04 -2.33 -7.58
N ILE A 60 15.17 -1.69 -7.83
CA ILE A 60 15.30 -0.32 -8.36
C ILE A 60 14.85 0.73 -7.36
N MET A 61 13.61 0.66 -6.89
CA MET A 61 13.07 1.60 -5.91
C MET A 61 12.35 0.79 -4.82
N ASP A 62 12.88 0.80 -3.61
CA ASP A 62 12.24 0.11 -2.49
C ASP A 62 11.03 0.90 -1.96
N GLY A 63 10.25 0.25 -1.09
CA GLY A 63 9.04 0.85 -0.57
C GLY A 63 9.29 2.08 0.30
N LEU A 64 10.41 2.15 0.99
CA LEU A 64 10.74 3.32 1.81
C LEU A 64 10.96 4.55 0.94
N LYS A 65 11.67 4.38 -0.18
CA LYS A 65 11.87 5.45 -1.13
C LYS A 65 10.55 5.89 -1.75
N LEU A 66 9.69 4.93 -2.07
CA LEU A 66 8.37 5.23 -2.62
C LEU A 66 7.55 6.07 -1.64
N VAL A 67 7.51 5.69 -0.36
CA VAL A 67 6.78 6.46 0.68
C VAL A 67 7.32 7.89 0.75
N SER A 68 8.63 8.05 0.75
CA SER A 68 9.25 9.36 0.81
C SER A 68 8.81 10.24 -0.37
N LEU A 69 8.83 9.69 -1.58
CA LEU A 69 8.42 10.43 -2.78
C LEU A 69 6.93 10.77 -2.74
N VAL A 70 6.09 9.86 -2.29
CA VAL A 70 4.65 10.09 -2.16
C VAL A 70 4.39 11.23 -1.17
N ARG A 71 5.06 11.22 -0.03
CA ARG A 71 4.85 12.26 0.99
C ARG A 71 5.35 13.63 0.57
N ASN A 72 6.30 13.69 -0.36
CA ASN A 72 6.78 14.96 -0.91
C ASN A 72 5.86 15.52 -2.00
N ASP A 73 4.90 14.74 -2.48
CA ASP A 73 3.91 15.20 -3.45
C ASP A 73 2.75 15.87 -2.70
N PRO A 74 2.47 17.15 -2.95
CA PRO A 74 1.36 17.84 -2.27
C PRO A 74 0.01 17.15 -2.43
N SER A 75 -0.21 16.44 -3.53
CA SER A 75 -1.47 15.73 -3.77
C SER A 75 -1.64 14.51 -2.87
N TYR A 76 -0.55 14.02 -2.27
CA TYR A 76 -0.55 12.78 -1.50
C TYR A 76 0.03 12.93 -0.09
N LYS A 77 0.00 14.13 0.46
CA LYS A 77 0.56 14.36 1.81
C LYS A 77 -0.15 13.57 2.90
N THR A 78 -1.43 13.30 2.73
CA THR A 78 -2.24 12.67 3.77
C THR A 78 -2.85 11.33 3.36
N VAL A 79 -2.56 10.84 2.16
CA VAL A 79 -3.08 9.53 1.74
C VAL A 79 -2.57 8.44 2.67
N PRO A 80 -3.43 7.54 3.16
CA PRO A 80 -2.97 6.42 3.97
C PRO A 80 -2.02 5.51 3.19
N ILE A 81 -0.90 5.14 3.81
CA ILE A 81 0.07 4.23 3.22
C ILE A 81 0.32 3.08 4.19
N VAL A 82 0.19 1.86 3.68
CA VAL A 82 0.47 0.63 4.42
C VAL A 82 1.72 -0.01 3.82
N ILE A 83 2.70 -0.27 4.66
CA ILE A 83 3.91 -0.99 4.27
C ILE A 83 3.72 -2.47 4.55
N ILE A 84 4.10 -3.30 3.60
CA ILE A 84 4.10 -4.75 3.76
C ILE A 84 5.57 -5.19 3.84
N THR A 85 5.94 -5.82 4.94
CA THR A 85 7.35 -6.08 5.23
C THR A 85 7.58 -7.51 5.69
N THR A 86 8.82 -7.96 5.60
CA THR A 86 9.23 -9.26 6.08
C THR A 86 9.25 -9.28 7.61
N GLU A 87 8.88 -10.42 8.17
CA GLU A 87 8.93 -10.62 9.62
C GLU A 87 10.33 -10.33 10.17
N GLY A 88 10.37 -9.69 11.33
CA GLY A 88 11.62 -9.38 12.01
C GLY A 88 12.28 -8.09 11.57
N ALA A 89 11.71 -7.37 10.63
CA ALA A 89 12.28 -6.13 10.11
C ALA A 89 11.83 -4.91 10.93
N SER A 90 12.07 -4.92 12.24
CA SER A 90 11.63 -3.84 13.12
C SER A 90 12.23 -2.48 12.77
N GLU A 91 13.49 -2.46 12.31
CA GLU A 91 14.14 -1.22 11.89
C GLU A 91 13.46 -0.63 10.65
N ASP A 92 13.09 -1.47 9.72
CA ASP A 92 12.38 -1.04 8.51
C ASP A 92 10.99 -0.50 8.85
N ARG A 93 10.33 -1.12 9.81
CA ARG A 93 9.04 -0.64 10.31
C ARG A 93 9.17 0.76 10.90
N GLU A 94 10.15 0.96 11.78
CA GLU A 94 10.37 2.26 12.41
C GLU A 94 10.69 3.33 11.38
N ARG A 95 11.54 3.01 10.40
CA ARG A 95 11.85 3.94 9.31
C ARG A 95 10.63 4.29 8.49
N ALA A 96 9.81 3.28 8.15
CA ALA A 96 8.61 3.49 7.36
C ALA A 96 7.64 4.45 8.06
N LEU A 97 7.42 4.24 9.35
CA LEU A 97 6.53 5.11 10.13
C LEU A 97 7.14 6.52 10.25
N ALA A 98 8.44 6.62 10.46
CA ALA A 98 9.11 7.91 10.58
C ALA A 98 9.02 8.77 9.32
N ILE A 99 9.03 8.15 8.14
CA ILE A 99 8.96 8.88 6.88
C ILE A 99 7.52 9.08 6.39
N GLY A 100 6.53 8.59 7.14
CA GLY A 100 5.15 8.94 6.88
C GLY A 100 4.19 7.81 6.53
N ALA A 101 4.60 6.54 6.64
CA ALA A 101 3.67 5.43 6.50
C ALA A 101 2.73 5.41 7.71
N ASN A 102 1.49 5.04 7.47
CA ASN A 102 0.47 5.02 8.52
C ASN A 102 0.46 3.71 9.28
N GLU A 103 0.81 2.63 8.60
CA GLU A 103 0.71 1.29 9.17
C GLU A 103 1.65 0.34 8.46
N TYR A 104 1.92 -0.80 9.08
CA TYR A 104 2.67 -1.85 8.43
C TYR A 104 1.99 -3.20 8.69
N ILE A 105 2.20 -4.13 7.77
CA ILE A 105 1.71 -5.50 7.87
C ILE A 105 2.88 -6.42 7.65
N THR A 106 3.09 -7.36 8.57
CA THR A 106 4.20 -8.30 8.51
C THR A 106 3.82 -9.54 7.70
N LYS A 107 4.73 -9.99 6.84
CA LYS A 107 4.58 -11.27 6.15
C LYS A 107 4.84 -12.41 7.13
N PRO A 108 4.15 -13.56 7.03
CA PRO A 108 3.20 -13.93 5.98
C PRO A 108 1.89 -13.15 6.08
N ILE A 109 1.33 -12.80 4.92
CA ILE A 109 0.14 -11.98 4.85
C ILE A 109 -1.09 -12.79 5.22
N GLN A 110 -1.87 -12.26 6.15
CA GLN A 110 -3.17 -12.81 6.50
C GLN A 110 -4.26 -11.96 5.87
N THR A 111 -5.19 -12.60 5.18
CA THR A 111 -6.28 -11.94 4.47
C THR A 111 -7.07 -11.01 5.37
N SER A 112 -7.42 -11.48 6.58
CA SER A 112 -8.18 -10.69 7.55
C SER A 112 -7.44 -9.41 7.94
N ARG A 113 -6.13 -9.46 8.06
CA ARG A 113 -5.31 -8.29 8.42
C ARG A 113 -5.36 -7.23 7.33
N ILE A 114 -5.28 -7.65 6.08
CA ILE A 114 -5.39 -6.74 4.92
C ILE A 114 -6.77 -6.09 4.90
N ILE A 115 -7.82 -6.88 5.05
CA ILE A 115 -9.20 -6.39 5.01
C ILE A 115 -9.46 -5.39 6.13
N ASP A 116 -9.11 -5.73 7.36
CA ASP A 116 -9.36 -4.88 8.52
C ASP A 116 -8.60 -3.56 8.41
N THR A 117 -7.35 -3.62 8.00
CA THR A 117 -6.51 -2.43 7.85
C THR A 117 -7.07 -1.50 6.76
N ALA A 118 -7.43 -2.06 5.61
CA ALA A 118 -8.01 -1.27 4.51
C ALA A 118 -9.31 -0.59 4.94
N LYS A 119 -10.21 -1.33 5.56
CA LYS A 119 -11.49 -0.77 6.03
C LYS A 119 -11.26 0.36 7.03
N ARG A 120 -10.38 0.16 7.97
CA ARG A 120 -10.11 1.18 8.99
C ARG A 120 -9.54 2.45 8.38
N LEU A 121 -8.56 2.31 7.50
CA LEU A 121 -7.90 3.48 6.89
C LEU A 121 -8.78 4.20 5.88
N LEU A 122 -9.72 3.49 5.25
CA LEU A 122 -10.68 4.10 4.32
C LEU A 122 -11.94 4.60 5.02
N GLY A 123 -12.08 4.34 6.31
CA GLY A 123 -13.27 4.76 7.04
C GLY A 123 -14.52 3.96 6.69
N ILE A 124 -14.34 2.72 6.26
CA ILE A 124 -15.44 1.82 5.93
C ILE A 124 -15.82 1.05 7.19
N ALA A 125 -17.13 0.96 7.46
CA ALA A 125 -17.64 0.24 8.62
C ALA A 125 -17.21 -1.23 8.60
N PRO A 126 -16.90 -1.80 9.79
CA PRO A 126 -16.50 -3.20 9.89
C PRO A 126 -17.62 -4.18 9.51
#